data_ddb8e496656f3a77872ec15d0cfc15cf
#
_entry.id   ddb8e496656f3a77872ec15d0cfc15cf
#
_cell.length_a   1.000
_cell.length_b   1.000
_cell.length_c   1.000
_cell.angle_alpha   90.00
_cell.angle_beta   90.00
_cell.angle_gamma   90.00
#
_symmetry.space_group_name_H-M   'P 1'
#
loop_
_entity.id
_entity.type
_entity.pdbx_description
1 polymer ?
#
loop_
_entity_poly.entity_id
_entity_poly.type
_entity_poly.pdbx_seq_one_letter_code
_entity_poly.pdbx_strand_id
1 'polypeptide(L)'
;MSQPPTISVIEDDASVRAATSRLLTSYGYVVHAFVSADDFLLSPHVSDSACLIVDVQMPGMSGIELQAHLRAHGHCVPIIFVTAFPEDAIRARALKAGAACFLSKPFEGPRLIQSVGTPYQGTNL
;
A
#
# COMPACT_ATOMS: atom_id res chain seq x y z
N MET A 1 -3.62 -6.86 24.90
CA MET A 1 -3.82 -7.67 23.69
C MET A 1 -3.77 -6.81 22.44
N SER A 2 -2.92 -7.16 21.53
CA SER A 2 -2.77 -6.35 20.33
C SER A 2 -3.83 -6.73 19.29
N GLN A 3 -4.32 -5.74 18.59
CA GLN A 3 -5.22 -5.96 17.47
C GLN A 3 -4.42 -6.24 16.21
N PRO A 4 -5.00 -6.97 15.26
CA PRO A 4 -4.32 -7.14 13.97
C PRO A 4 -4.04 -5.79 13.32
N PRO A 5 -2.92 -5.66 12.62
CA PRO A 5 -2.65 -4.41 11.92
C PRO A 5 -3.66 -4.16 10.81
N THR A 6 -3.95 -2.89 10.59
CA THR A 6 -4.87 -2.45 9.54
C THR A 6 -4.06 -2.10 8.29
N ILE A 7 -4.46 -2.65 7.17
CA ILE A 7 -3.84 -2.38 5.88
C ILE A 7 -4.87 -1.76 4.96
N SER A 8 -4.51 -0.65 4.35
CA SER A 8 -5.36 -0.02 3.34
C SER A 8 -4.83 -0.37 1.96
N VAL A 9 -5.73 -0.83 1.09
CA VAL A 9 -5.41 -1.20 -0.29
C VAL A 9 -6.04 -0.16 -1.20
N ILE A 10 -5.22 0.55 -1.96
CA ILE A 10 -5.69 1.58 -2.87
C ILE A 10 -5.39 1.10 -4.29
N GLU A 11 -6.42 0.67 -5.01
CA GLU A 11 -6.30 -0.01 -6.29
C GLU A 11 -7.56 0.22 -7.10
N ASP A 12 -7.43 0.75 -8.31
CA ASP A 12 -8.59 1.03 -9.15
C ASP A 12 -9.14 -0.21 -9.87
N ASP A 13 -8.33 -1.23 -10.09
CA ASP A 13 -8.80 -2.47 -10.71
C ASP A 13 -9.54 -3.31 -9.67
N ALA A 14 -10.83 -3.55 -9.92
CA ALA A 14 -11.68 -4.25 -8.96
C ALA A 14 -11.21 -5.68 -8.68
N SER A 15 -10.75 -6.38 -9.70
CA SER A 15 -10.29 -7.77 -9.55
C SER A 15 -9.02 -7.84 -8.70
N VAL A 16 -8.07 -6.97 -8.99
CA VAL A 16 -6.82 -6.91 -8.23
C VAL A 16 -7.10 -6.48 -6.79
N ARG A 17 -7.97 -5.49 -6.62
CA ARG A 17 -8.35 -4.99 -5.29
C ARG A 17 -8.96 -6.10 -4.44
N ALA A 18 -9.91 -6.85 -5.02
CA ALA A 18 -10.57 -7.93 -4.30
C ALA A 18 -9.61 -9.06 -3.96
N ALA A 19 -8.77 -9.46 -4.91
CA ALA A 19 -7.83 -10.55 -4.70
C ALA A 19 -6.80 -10.19 -3.62
N THR A 20 -6.28 -8.97 -3.67
CA THR A 20 -5.31 -8.48 -2.69
C THR A 20 -5.93 -8.44 -1.30
N SER A 21 -7.16 -7.92 -1.21
CA SER A 21 -7.87 -7.84 0.07
C SER A 21 -8.13 -9.21 0.67
N ARG A 22 -8.57 -10.16 -0.15
CA ARG A 22 -8.83 -11.53 0.33
C ARG A 22 -7.55 -12.20 0.84
N LEU A 23 -6.46 -12.01 0.12
CA LEU A 23 -5.18 -12.58 0.52
C LEU A 23 -4.76 -12.06 1.88
N LEU A 24 -4.77 -10.76 2.06
CA LEU A 24 -4.36 -10.13 3.32
C LEU A 24 -5.28 -10.54 4.47
N THR A 25 -6.59 -10.58 4.22
CA THR A 25 -7.55 -11.00 5.23
C THR A 25 -7.29 -12.44 5.66
N SER A 26 -6.92 -13.30 4.73
CA SER A 26 -6.64 -14.71 5.05
C SER A 26 -5.42 -14.89 5.95
N TYR A 27 -4.54 -13.87 5.98
CA TYR A 27 -3.37 -13.88 6.87
C TYR A 27 -3.63 -13.15 8.19
N GLY A 28 -4.87 -12.75 8.44
CA GLY A 28 -5.25 -12.16 9.72
C GLY A 28 -5.21 -10.64 9.79
N TYR A 29 -4.93 -9.97 8.69
CA TYR A 29 -4.93 -8.50 8.68
C TYR A 29 -6.34 -7.95 8.57
N VAL A 30 -6.56 -6.77 9.14
CA VAL A 30 -7.78 -6.00 8.90
C VAL A 30 -7.54 -5.15 7.66
N VAL A 31 -8.43 -5.26 6.68
CA VAL A 31 -8.20 -4.64 5.36
C VAL A 31 -9.32 -3.66 5.05
N HIS A 32 -8.95 -2.46 4.61
CA HIS A 32 -9.87 -1.49 4.04
C HIS A 32 -9.43 -1.22 2.60
N ALA A 33 -10.35 -1.31 1.67
CA ALA A 33 -10.04 -1.19 0.24
C ALA A 33 -10.67 0.07 -0.34
N PHE A 34 -9.92 0.75 -1.20
CA PHE A 34 -10.32 2.02 -1.80
C PHE A 34 -10.06 1.97 -3.30
N VAL A 35 -10.97 2.58 -4.05
CA VAL A 35 -10.88 2.60 -5.50
C VAL A 35 -9.93 3.70 -6.01
N SER A 36 -9.64 4.69 -5.16
CA SER A 36 -8.80 5.81 -5.55
C SER A 36 -8.07 6.40 -4.34
N ALA A 37 -7.02 7.17 -4.63
CA ALA A 37 -6.31 7.91 -3.59
C ALA A 37 -7.23 8.91 -2.91
N ASP A 38 -8.10 9.56 -3.67
CA ASP A 38 -9.05 10.53 -3.10
C ASP A 38 -9.98 9.88 -2.10
N ASP A 39 -10.52 8.70 -2.43
CA ASP A 39 -11.38 7.97 -1.50
C ASP A 39 -10.64 7.63 -0.22
N PHE A 40 -9.40 7.20 -0.33
CA PHE A 40 -8.60 6.89 0.84
C PHE A 40 -8.39 8.13 1.72
N LEU A 41 -8.04 9.25 1.09
CA LEU A 41 -7.77 10.49 1.84
C LEU A 41 -9.00 11.03 2.55
N LEU A 42 -10.19 10.73 2.03
CA LEU A 42 -11.45 11.13 2.67
C LEU A 42 -11.88 10.16 3.77
N SER A 43 -11.21 9.04 3.92
CA SER A 43 -11.58 8.02 4.88
C SER A 43 -10.97 8.30 6.26
N PRO A 44 -11.49 7.68 7.32
CA PRO A 44 -10.88 7.79 8.64
C PRO A 44 -9.61 6.96 8.80
N HIS A 45 -9.19 6.24 7.75
CA HIS A 45 -8.10 5.27 7.87
C HIS A 45 -6.74 5.83 7.48
N VAL A 46 -6.66 7.13 7.15
CA VAL A 46 -5.37 7.76 6.83
C VAL A 46 -4.42 7.66 8.01
N SER A 47 -4.94 7.86 9.22
CA SER A 47 -4.10 7.90 10.42
C SER A 47 -3.92 6.54 11.08
N ASP A 48 -4.81 5.58 10.83
CA ASP A 48 -4.76 4.30 11.55
C ASP A 48 -4.26 3.13 10.73
N SER A 49 -3.90 3.36 9.47
CA SER A 49 -3.33 2.29 8.64
C SER A 49 -1.90 2.02 9.05
N ALA A 50 -1.58 0.76 9.29
CA ALA A 50 -0.22 0.33 9.61
C ALA A 50 0.63 0.19 8.34
N CYS A 51 0.00 -0.01 7.20
CA CYS A 51 0.68 -0.18 5.91
C CYS A 51 -0.31 0.13 4.81
N LEU A 52 0.20 0.66 3.70
CA LEU A 52 -0.60 0.90 2.49
C LEU A 52 -0.07 0.04 1.37
N ILE A 53 -0.98 -0.51 0.57
CA ILE A 53 -0.63 -1.14 -0.70
C ILE A 53 -1.28 -0.29 -1.77
N VAL A 54 -0.46 0.31 -2.63
CA VAL A 54 -0.91 1.37 -3.53
C VAL A 54 -0.47 1.06 -4.95
N ASP A 55 -1.43 1.07 -5.88
CA ASP A 55 -1.11 1.02 -7.30
C ASP A 55 -0.46 2.35 -7.70
N VAL A 56 0.64 2.27 -8.43
CA VAL A 56 1.33 3.46 -8.91
C VAL A 56 0.45 4.24 -9.89
N GLN A 57 -0.24 3.52 -10.77
CA GLN A 57 -0.98 4.14 -11.88
C GLN A 57 -2.46 4.04 -11.64
N MET A 58 -3.08 5.16 -11.31
CA MET A 58 -4.51 5.27 -11.08
C MET A 58 -5.02 6.54 -11.73
N PRO A 59 -6.27 6.55 -12.19
CA PRO A 59 -6.89 7.80 -12.66
C PRO A 59 -6.90 8.84 -11.53
N GLY A 60 -6.72 10.10 -11.88
CA GLY A 60 -6.64 11.16 -10.89
C GLY A 60 -5.29 11.16 -10.20
N MET A 61 -5.29 11.15 -8.88
CA MET A 61 -4.04 11.15 -8.11
C MET A 61 -3.33 9.80 -8.26
N SER A 62 -2.08 9.81 -8.69
CA SER A 62 -1.28 8.59 -8.80
C SER A 62 -0.78 8.15 -7.43
N GLY A 63 -0.26 6.91 -7.38
CA GLY A 63 0.33 6.41 -6.13
C GLY A 63 1.51 7.24 -5.66
N ILE A 64 2.33 7.71 -6.59
CA ILE A 64 3.49 8.56 -6.24
C ILE A 64 3.01 9.91 -5.70
N GLU A 65 1.98 10.47 -6.30
CA GLU A 65 1.40 11.73 -5.80
C GLU A 65 0.79 11.55 -4.42
N LEU A 66 0.15 10.40 -4.17
CA LEU A 66 -0.38 10.09 -2.85
C LEU A 66 0.73 10.02 -1.82
N GLN A 67 1.84 9.36 -2.14
CA GLN A 67 2.99 9.30 -1.25
C GLN A 67 3.48 10.69 -0.87
N ALA A 68 3.63 11.56 -1.86
CA ALA A 68 4.08 12.93 -1.62
C ALA A 68 3.09 13.70 -0.75
N HIS A 69 1.80 13.53 -1.01
CA HIS A 69 0.74 14.17 -0.23
C HIS A 69 0.80 13.76 1.25
N LEU A 70 0.92 12.45 1.49
CA LEU A 70 0.96 11.93 2.86
C LEU A 70 2.20 12.45 3.61
N ARG A 71 3.35 12.45 2.95
CA ARG A 71 4.57 12.97 3.58
C ARG A 71 4.45 14.45 3.89
N ALA A 72 3.87 15.23 2.99
CA ALA A 72 3.68 16.66 3.20
C ALA A 72 2.77 16.95 4.39
N HIS A 73 1.88 16.03 4.74
CA HIS A 73 0.95 16.17 5.86
C HIS A 73 1.41 15.41 7.11
N GLY A 74 2.66 14.98 7.14
CA GLY A 74 3.24 14.35 8.32
C GLY A 74 2.89 12.89 8.53
N HIS A 75 2.34 12.23 7.54
CA HIS A 75 2.02 10.80 7.63
C HIS A 75 3.20 9.98 7.10
N CYS A 76 3.77 9.15 7.97
CA CYS A 76 4.96 8.34 7.66
C CYS A 76 4.63 6.85 7.60
N VAL A 77 3.48 6.51 7.06
CA VAL A 77 3.05 5.11 6.96
C VAL A 77 3.88 4.38 5.89
N PRO A 78 4.29 3.12 6.15
CA PRO A 78 4.98 2.33 5.12
C PRO A 78 4.09 2.09 3.92
N ILE A 79 4.63 2.27 2.72
CA ILE A 79 3.90 2.09 1.47
C ILE A 79 4.58 1.01 0.63
N ILE A 80 3.78 0.04 0.20
CA ILE A 80 4.19 -0.96 -0.77
C ILE A 80 3.52 -0.58 -2.09
N PHE A 81 4.32 -0.22 -3.07
CA PHE A 81 3.78 0.10 -4.39
C PHE A 81 3.67 -1.15 -5.24
N VAL A 82 2.62 -1.22 -6.04
CA VAL A 82 2.44 -2.26 -7.04
C VAL A 82 2.17 -1.60 -8.38
N THR A 83 2.64 -2.20 -9.48
CA THR A 83 2.42 -1.62 -10.80
C THR A 83 2.51 -2.70 -11.88
N ALA A 84 1.66 -2.57 -12.91
CA ALA A 84 1.73 -3.40 -14.11
C ALA A 84 2.84 -2.93 -15.06
N PHE A 85 3.30 -1.68 -14.88
CA PHE A 85 4.27 -1.05 -15.80
C PHE A 85 5.45 -0.53 -14.99
N PRO A 86 6.35 -1.42 -14.54
CA PRO A 86 7.49 -0.99 -13.74
C PRO A 86 8.47 -0.19 -14.58
N GLU A 87 8.79 0.99 -14.10
CA GLU A 87 9.81 1.86 -14.70
C GLU A 87 10.87 2.13 -13.66
N ASP A 88 12.15 2.01 -14.05
CA ASP A 88 13.25 2.16 -13.11
C ASP A 88 13.27 3.52 -12.45
N ALA A 89 12.96 4.58 -13.21
CA ALA A 89 12.95 5.93 -12.66
C ALA A 89 11.87 6.11 -11.60
N ILE A 90 10.69 5.56 -11.83
CA ILE A 90 9.58 5.64 -10.87
C ILE A 90 9.90 4.82 -9.62
N ARG A 91 10.45 3.62 -9.83
CA ARG A 91 10.85 2.76 -8.72
C ARG A 91 11.89 3.45 -7.84
N ALA A 92 12.92 4.02 -8.45
CA ALA A 92 13.97 4.71 -7.71
C ALA A 92 13.41 5.90 -6.94
N ARG A 93 12.51 6.66 -7.57
CA ARG A 93 11.87 7.80 -6.92
C ARG A 93 11.04 7.39 -5.72
N ALA A 94 10.24 6.32 -5.86
CA ALA A 94 9.40 5.82 -4.79
C ALA A 94 10.23 5.35 -3.61
N LEU A 95 11.28 4.59 -3.87
CA LEU A 95 12.15 4.05 -2.82
C LEU A 95 12.93 5.15 -2.14
N LYS A 96 13.43 6.12 -2.90
CA LYS A 96 14.13 7.27 -2.34
C LYS A 96 13.24 8.09 -1.43
N ALA A 97 11.95 8.17 -1.77
CA ALA A 97 10.97 8.89 -0.95
C ALA A 97 10.48 8.07 0.24
N GLY A 98 11.02 6.87 0.47
CA GLY A 98 10.75 6.11 1.66
C GLY A 98 9.78 4.94 1.52
N ALA A 99 9.45 4.54 0.27
CA ALA A 99 8.60 3.38 0.07
C ALA A 99 9.25 2.14 0.68
N ALA A 100 8.44 1.29 1.31
CA ALA A 100 8.93 0.06 1.92
C ALA A 100 9.29 -0.98 0.86
N CYS A 101 8.53 -1.01 -0.24
CA CYS A 101 8.74 -2.00 -1.28
C CYS A 101 8.09 -1.54 -2.58
N PHE A 102 8.52 -2.14 -3.69
CA PHE A 102 7.98 -1.84 -5.02
C PHE A 102 7.88 -3.16 -5.77
N LEU A 103 6.65 -3.59 -6.07
CA LEU A 103 6.39 -4.88 -6.69
C LEU A 103 5.78 -4.72 -8.08
N SER A 104 6.20 -5.57 -9.01
CA SER A 104 5.62 -5.61 -10.36
C SER A 104 4.45 -6.57 -10.40
N LYS A 105 3.38 -6.19 -11.09
CA LYS A 105 2.25 -7.09 -11.33
C LYS A 105 2.55 -7.98 -12.53
N PRO A 106 2.11 -9.21 -12.57
CA PRO A 106 1.50 -9.93 -11.45
C PRO A 106 2.56 -10.33 -10.42
N PHE A 107 2.22 -10.21 -9.14
CA PHE A 107 3.11 -10.65 -8.07
C PHE A 107 2.52 -11.89 -7.41
N GLU A 108 3.40 -12.68 -6.80
CA GLU A 108 2.95 -13.84 -6.06
C GLU A 108 2.45 -13.42 -4.68
N GLY A 109 1.38 -14.09 -4.21
CA GLY A 109 0.82 -13.78 -2.91
C GLY A 109 1.83 -13.82 -1.78
N PRO A 110 2.66 -14.89 -1.66
CA PRO A 110 3.68 -14.94 -0.60
C PRO A 110 4.65 -13.76 -0.63
N ARG A 111 4.96 -13.25 -1.83
CA ARG A 111 5.85 -12.10 -1.96
C ARG A 111 5.23 -10.86 -1.34
N LEU A 112 3.95 -10.64 -1.58
CA LEU A 112 3.24 -9.51 -0.99
C LEU A 112 3.19 -9.64 0.53
N ILE A 113 2.86 -10.81 1.03
CA ILE A 113 2.79 -11.05 2.47
C ILE A 113 4.15 -10.82 3.12
N GLN A 114 5.21 -11.28 2.49
CA GLN A 114 6.56 -11.05 3.00
C GLN A 114 6.86 -9.56 3.07
N SER A 115 6.47 -8.79 2.06
CA SER A 115 6.69 -7.34 2.02
C SER A 115 5.93 -6.63 3.13
N VAL A 116 4.68 -7.03 3.37
CA VAL A 116 3.87 -6.45 4.45
C VAL A 116 4.48 -6.77 5.81
N GLY A 117 4.91 -8.02 6.00
CA GLY A 117 5.49 -8.44 7.25
C GLY A 117 6.77 -7.70 7.62
N THR A 118 7.57 -7.35 6.62
CA THR A 118 8.87 -6.70 6.86
C THR A 118 8.73 -5.37 7.59
N PRO A 119 7.91 -4.40 7.13
CA PRO A 119 7.76 -3.15 7.87
C PRO A 119 7.18 -3.37 9.27
N TYR A 120 6.24 -4.27 9.40
CA TYR A 120 5.59 -4.53 10.66
C TYR A 120 6.54 -5.20 11.66
N GLN A 121 7.30 -6.20 11.18
CA GLN A 121 8.25 -6.91 12.03
C GLN A 121 9.37 -5.98 12.50
N GLY A 122 9.75 -5.02 11.69
CA GLY A 122 10.77 -4.05 12.07
C GLY A 122 10.40 -3.24 13.29
N THR A 123 9.12 -3.04 13.54
CA THR A 123 8.65 -2.29 14.70
C THR A 123 8.57 -3.12 15.96
N ASN A 124 8.72 -4.43 15.85
CA ASN A 124 8.61 -5.33 17.00
C ASN A 124 9.95 -5.62 17.64
N LEU A 125 10.99 -5.09 17.09
CA LEU A 125 12.32 -5.28 17.66
C LEU A 125 12.65 -4.22 18.67
#